data_c8582d6d63d2d7811eb5db19ef52419a
#
_entry.id   c8582d6d63d2d7811eb5db19ef52419a
#
_cell.length_a   1.000
_cell.length_b   1.000
_cell.length_c   1.000
_cell.angle_alpha   90.00
_cell.angle_beta   90.00
_cell.angle_gamma   90.00
#
_symmetry.space_group_name_H-M   'P 1'
#
loop_
_entity.id
_entity.type
_entity.pdbx_description
1 polymer ?
#
loop_
_entity_poly.entity_id
_entity_poly.type
_entity_poly.pdbx_seq_one_letter_code
_entity_poly.pdbx_strand_id
1 'polypeptide(L)'
;DTQTLPQILVDGSFSSRATVSHTSEPVSWTDAKGTARTGTAVTVTVDDPDMTAISYTVHYRLPEDSKRYDLWVKTESGWETQDSTVDGSYLLFTSDRETVTFCVQERTASPLLWVLLAVLILLALMLVVIRIRKKRGRQTIRSRLRKARQKKS
;
A
#
# COMPACT_ATOMS: atom_id res chain seq x y z
N ASP A 1 -34.00 2.40 0.19
CA ASP A 1 -33.14 3.54 0.58
C ASP A 1 -31.70 3.05 0.73
N THR A 2 -30.91 3.18 -0.32
CA THR A 2 -29.47 3.02 -0.23
C THR A 2 -28.95 4.23 0.53
N GLN A 3 -28.77 4.11 1.84
CA GLN A 3 -28.06 5.12 2.61
C GLN A 3 -26.63 5.23 2.06
N THR A 4 -26.37 6.29 1.36
CA THR A 4 -25.01 6.63 0.92
C THR A 4 -24.23 6.99 2.18
N LEU A 5 -23.25 6.15 2.54
CA LEU A 5 -22.37 6.43 3.67
C LEU A 5 -21.61 7.75 3.40
N PRO A 6 -21.45 8.61 4.41
CA PRO A 6 -20.74 9.87 4.23
C PRO A 6 -19.28 9.65 3.84
N GLN A 7 -18.73 10.59 3.05
CA GLN A 7 -17.35 10.52 2.59
C GLN A 7 -16.37 10.75 3.74
N ILE A 8 -16.73 11.64 4.67
CA ILE A 8 -15.90 12.02 5.82
C ILE A 8 -16.80 12.04 7.06
N LEU A 9 -16.30 11.45 8.14
CA LEU A 9 -16.85 11.57 9.47
C LEU A 9 -15.77 12.09 10.40
N VAL A 10 -16.13 12.93 11.34
CA VAL A 10 -15.24 13.43 12.38
C VAL A 10 -15.82 13.06 13.73
N ASP A 11 -15.07 12.31 14.51
CA ASP A 11 -15.47 11.83 15.82
C ASP A 11 -14.56 12.41 16.90
N GLY A 12 -15.15 12.98 17.94
CA GLY A 12 -14.42 13.62 19.03
C GLY A 12 -15.35 14.22 20.07
N SER A 13 -14.75 14.76 21.12
CA SER A 13 -15.48 15.52 22.13
C SER A 13 -15.52 16.98 21.74
N PHE A 14 -16.67 17.46 21.31
CA PHE A 14 -16.86 18.84 20.85
C PHE A 14 -17.89 19.56 21.68
N SER A 15 -17.78 20.89 21.75
CA SER A 15 -18.83 21.73 22.31
C SER A 15 -20.07 21.78 21.39
N SER A 16 -21.18 22.26 21.91
CA SER A 16 -22.40 22.43 21.10
C SER A 16 -22.28 23.53 20.03
N ARG A 17 -21.21 24.34 20.06
CA ARG A 17 -20.91 25.40 19.10
C ARG A 17 -19.85 25.01 18.08
N ALA A 18 -19.30 23.83 18.21
CA ALA A 18 -18.29 23.34 17.25
C ALA A 18 -18.86 23.23 15.85
N THR A 19 -18.05 23.60 14.86
CA THR A 19 -18.37 23.44 13.46
C THR A 19 -17.30 22.63 12.78
N VAL A 20 -17.71 21.74 11.88
CA VAL A 20 -16.81 20.92 11.07
C VAL A 20 -17.08 21.21 9.60
N SER A 21 -16.03 21.56 8.89
CA SER A 21 -16.10 21.79 7.44
C SER A 21 -15.00 21.02 6.73
N HIS A 22 -15.20 20.74 5.45
CA HIS A 22 -14.16 20.13 4.62
C HIS A 22 -14.17 20.68 3.21
N THR A 23 -12.99 20.68 2.58
CA THR A 23 -12.79 21.00 1.18
C THR A 23 -11.92 19.96 0.51
N SER A 24 -12.00 19.83 -0.81
CA SER A 24 -11.18 18.89 -1.58
C SER A 24 -10.62 19.59 -2.80
N GLU A 25 -9.31 19.41 -3.06
CA GLU A 25 -8.63 19.99 -4.21
C GLU A 25 -7.60 19.00 -4.80
N PRO A 26 -7.37 19.04 -6.13
CA PRO A 26 -6.29 18.28 -6.72
C PRO A 26 -4.94 18.83 -6.27
N VAL A 27 -4.00 17.92 -5.95
CA VAL A 27 -2.67 18.30 -5.47
C VAL A 27 -1.60 17.45 -6.14
N SER A 28 -0.42 18.06 -6.32
CA SER A 28 0.80 17.38 -6.76
C SER A 28 1.93 17.72 -5.82
N TRP A 29 2.73 16.72 -5.43
CA TRP A 29 3.89 16.92 -4.56
C TRP A 29 5.00 15.93 -4.88
N THR A 30 6.16 16.15 -4.32
CA THR A 30 7.29 15.22 -4.35
C THR A 30 7.51 14.70 -2.94
N ASP A 31 7.57 13.37 -2.79
CA ASP A 31 7.82 12.77 -1.48
C ASP A 31 9.32 12.87 -1.08
N ALA A 32 9.64 12.51 0.16
CA ALA A 32 11.01 12.56 0.69
C ALA A 32 12.00 11.67 -0.09
N LYS A 33 11.52 10.75 -0.92
CA LYS A 33 12.34 9.89 -1.79
C LYS A 33 12.53 10.46 -3.20
N GLY A 34 12.01 11.67 -3.45
CA GLY A 34 12.06 12.30 -4.77
C GLY A 34 11.01 11.79 -5.77
N THR A 35 10.02 11.03 -5.32
CA THR A 35 8.96 10.50 -6.19
C THR A 35 7.85 11.54 -6.34
N ALA A 36 7.52 11.89 -7.59
CA ALA A 36 6.37 12.74 -7.88
C ALA A 36 5.06 11.99 -7.60
N ARG A 37 4.16 12.65 -6.89
CA ARG A 37 2.85 12.11 -6.51
C ARG A 37 1.76 13.09 -6.88
N THR A 38 0.59 12.57 -7.18
CA THR A 38 -0.61 13.34 -7.48
C THR A 38 -1.80 12.71 -6.75
N GLY A 39 -2.76 13.51 -6.33
CA GLY A 39 -3.95 12.99 -5.66
C GLY A 39 -4.96 14.09 -5.39
N THR A 40 -5.98 13.77 -4.61
CA THR A 40 -6.94 14.73 -4.09
C THR A 40 -6.63 14.98 -2.62
N ALA A 41 -6.21 16.18 -2.30
CA ALA A 41 -6.06 16.62 -0.91
C ALA A 41 -7.43 16.95 -0.34
N VAL A 42 -7.66 16.51 0.88
CA VAL A 42 -8.84 16.84 1.67
C VAL A 42 -8.38 17.66 2.86
N THR A 43 -8.97 18.82 3.04
CA THR A 43 -8.74 19.67 4.21
C THR A 43 -9.97 19.61 5.09
N VAL A 44 -9.80 19.17 6.33
CA VAL A 44 -10.82 19.16 7.37
C VAL A 44 -10.47 20.26 8.35
N THR A 45 -11.45 21.12 8.66
CA THR A 45 -11.33 22.18 9.68
C THR A 45 -12.38 21.94 10.75
N VAL A 46 -11.92 21.88 11.98
CA VAL A 46 -12.74 21.81 13.18
C VAL A 46 -12.54 23.10 13.95
N ASP A 47 -13.59 23.89 14.04
CA ASP A 47 -13.62 25.13 14.81
C ASP A 47 -14.51 24.91 16.04
N ASP A 48 -13.91 24.92 17.22
CA ASP A 48 -14.59 24.82 18.49
C ASP A 48 -14.18 25.96 19.41
N PRO A 49 -14.98 27.05 19.46
CA PRO A 49 -14.63 28.25 20.18
C PRO A 49 -14.59 28.06 21.72
N ASP A 50 -15.09 26.95 22.22
CA ASP A 50 -15.14 26.64 23.66
C ASP A 50 -13.99 25.75 24.12
N MET A 51 -13.19 25.25 23.21
CA MET A 51 -12.09 24.34 23.53
C MET A 51 -10.73 24.95 23.19
N THR A 52 -9.77 24.81 24.10
CA THR A 52 -8.37 25.28 23.93
C THR A 52 -7.47 24.17 23.35
N ALA A 53 -7.91 22.93 23.39
CA ALA A 53 -7.23 21.80 22.82
C ALA A 53 -8.24 20.88 22.14
N ILE A 54 -8.02 20.59 20.89
CA ILE A 54 -8.88 19.73 20.07
C ILE A 54 -8.15 18.43 19.83
N SER A 55 -8.85 17.31 19.99
CA SER A 55 -8.37 15.98 19.55
C SER A 55 -9.55 15.22 18.99
N TYR A 56 -9.42 14.76 17.76
CA TYR A 56 -10.49 14.07 17.05
C TYR A 56 -9.94 13.01 16.10
N THR A 57 -10.81 12.09 15.72
CA THR A 57 -10.54 11.06 14.72
C THR A 57 -11.27 11.40 13.43
N VAL A 58 -10.54 11.40 12.34
CA VAL A 58 -11.09 11.52 10.99
C VAL A 58 -11.30 10.13 10.42
N HIS A 59 -12.51 9.86 9.93
CA HIS A 59 -12.89 8.68 9.20
C HIS A 59 -13.07 9.07 7.73
N TYR A 60 -12.18 8.61 6.88
CA TYR A 60 -12.24 8.87 5.44
C TYR A 60 -12.67 7.59 4.73
N ARG A 61 -13.76 7.67 3.95
CA ARG A 61 -14.29 6.53 3.22
C ARG A 61 -13.36 6.14 2.08
N LEU A 62 -12.94 4.88 2.07
CA LEU A 62 -12.09 4.29 1.04
C LEU A 62 -12.89 3.99 -0.22
N PRO A 63 -12.33 4.20 -1.42
CA PRO A 63 -12.95 3.82 -2.68
C PRO A 63 -13.17 2.31 -2.82
N GLU A 64 -12.22 1.50 -2.33
CA GLU A 64 -12.25 0.04 -2.38
C GLU A 64 -11.68 -0.56 -1.10
N ASP A 65 -12.44 -1.42 -0.42
CA ASP A 65 -12.07 -2.00 0.88
C ASP A 65 -10.95 -3.05 0.77
N SER A 66 -10.73 -3.63 -0.40
CA SER A 66 -9.73 -4.69 -0.61
C SER A 66 -8.31 -4.17 -0.85
N LYS A 67 -8.13 -2.89 -1.05
CA LYS A 67 -6.84 -2.26 -1.35
C LYS A 67 -6.15 -1.73 -0.10
N ARG A 68 -4.84 -1.59 -0.17
CA ARG A 68 -4.05 -0.93 0.87
C ARG A 68 -3.84 0.53 0.49
N TYR A 69 -3.89 1.39 1.49
CA TYR A 69 -3.74 2.82 1.30
C TYR A 69 -2.66 3.37 2.21
N ASP A 70 -1.98 4.40 1.74
CA ASP A 70 -1.07 5.24 2.51
C ASP A 70 -1.76 6.58 2.78
N LEU A 71 -1.70 7.02 4.03
CA LEU A 71 -2.15 8.33 4.44
C LEU A 71 -0.98 9.31 4.36
N TRP A 72 -1.15 10.38 3.61
CA TRP A 72 -0.22 11.50 3.52
C TRP A 72 -0.86 12.71 4.19
N VAL A 73 -0.14 13.32 5.11
CA VAL A 73 -0.60 14.54 5.81
C VAL A 73 0.34 15.67 5.49
N LYS A 74 -0.23 16.84 5.22
CA LYS A 74 0.52 18.05 4.96
C LYS A 74 1.01 18.65 6.28
N THR A 75 2.32 18.79 6.41
CA THR A 75 3.02 19.43 7.53
C THR A 75 3.71 20.71 7.08
N GLU A 76 4.37 21.42 7.98
CA GLU A 76 5.16 22.59 7.64
C GLU A 76 6.35 22.24 6.74
N SER A 77 6.91 21.02 6.90
CA SER A 77 8.02 20.48 6.11
C SER A 77 7.59 19.88 4.78
N GLY A 78 6.29 19.73 4.52
CA GLY A 78 5.75 19.15 3.30
C GLY A 78 4.78 18.00 3.55
N TRP A 79 4.74 17.04 2.64
CA TRP A 79 3.87 15.88 2.75
C TRP A 79 4.60 14.71 3.41
N GLU A 80 4.05 14.20 4.50
CA GLU A 80 4.61 13.09 5.26
C GLU A 80 3.59 11.98 5.43
N THR A 81 4.05 10.73 5.50
CA THR A 81 3.18 9.60 5.80
C THR A 81 2.84 9.57 7.28
N GLN A 82 1.57 9.36 7.59
CA GLN A 82 1.08 9.19 8.95
C GLN A 82 0.47 7.80 9.12
N ASP A 83 0.59 7.24 10.33
CA ASP A 83 -0.05 5.98 10.67
C ASP A 83 -1.57 6.13 10.65
N SER A 84 -2.22 5.11 10.11
CA SER A 84 -3.66 5.04 10.01
C SER A 84 -4.14 3.60 10.21
N THR A 85 -5.37 3.45 10.63
CA THR A 85 -6.04 2.15 10.75
C THR A 85 -7.21 2.08 9.78
N VAL A 86 -7.58 0.88 9.37
CA VAL A 86 -8.76 0.65 8.52
C VAL A 86 -9.80 -0.08 9.36
N ASP A 87 -11.00 0.48 9.42
CA ASP A 87 -12.16 -0.13 10.04
C ASP A 87 -13.34 -0.13 9.05
N GLY A 88 -13.71 -1.32 8.60
CA GLY A 88 -14.66 -1.49 7.51
C GLY A 88 -14.22 -0.75 6.25
N SER A 89 -15.06 0.14 5.75
CA SER A 89 -14.82 0.94 4.55
C SER A 89 -14.15 2.30 4.85
N TYR A 90 -13.65 2.52 6.06
CA TYR A 90 -13.05 3.78 6.46
C TYR A 90 -11.59 3.63 6.86
N LEU A 91 -10.78 4.61 6.44
CA LEU A 91 -9.45 4.85 6.95
C LEU A 91 -9.55 5.87 8.08
N LEU A 92 -8.97 5.53 9.25
CA LEU A 92 -9.04 6.29 10.48
C LEU A 92 -7.67 6.83 10.86
N PHE A 93 -7.62 8.08 11.25
CA PHE A 93 -6.45 8.68 11.88
C PHE A 93 -6.86 9.80 12.85
N THR A 94 -6.00 10.08 13.82
CA THR A 94 -6.24 11.14 14.83
C THR A 94 -5.50 12.41 14.45
N SER A 95 -6.11 13.55 14.80
CA SER A 95 -5.52 14.88 14.67
C SER A 95 -5.78 15.70 15.93
N ASP A 96 -4.79 16.52 16.30
CA ASP A 96 -4.86 17.50 17.38
C ASP A 96 -4.83 18.94 16.84
N ARG A 97 -4.99 19.11 15.53
CA ARG A 97 -4.92 20.41 14.85
C ARG A 97 -6.33 20.87 14.46
N GLU A 98 -6.61 22.15 14.59
CA GLU A 98 -7.86 22.74 14.10
C GLU A 98 -8.07 22.49 12.60
N THR A 99 -7.00 22.49 11.83
CA THR A 99 -7.03 22.21 10.39
C THR A 99 -6.01 21.14 10.04
N VAL A 100 -6.47 20.07 9.39
CA VAL A 100 -5.63 19.00 8.86
C VAL A 100 -5.89 18.84 7.36
N THR A 101 -4.82 18.85 6.57
CA THR A 101 -4.88 18.57 5.14
C THR A 101 -4.20 17.23 4.88
N PHE A 102 -4.91 16.31 4.25
CA PHE A 102 -4.42 14.96 3.99
C PHE A 102 -4.80 14.47 2.60
N CYS A 103 -4.10 13.46 2.14
CA CYS A 103 -4.36 12.75 0.89
C CYS A 103 -4.24 11.24 1.14
N VAL A 104 -5.21 10.48 0.66
CA VAL A 104 -5.21 9.02 0.74
C VAL A 104 -4.84 8.48 -0.64
N GLN A 105 -3.77 7.71 -0.70
CA GLN A 105 -3.27 7.10 -1.94
C GLN A 105 -3.26 5.59 -1.85
N GLU A 106 -3.68 4.93 -2.93
CA GLU A 106 -3.54 3.49 -3.06
C GLU A 106 -2.06 3.09 -3.07
N ARG A 107 -1.70 2.16 -2.20
CA ARG A 107 -0.35 1.58 -2.17
C ARG A 107 -0.17 0.65 -3.35
N THR A 108 0.50 1.11 -4.39
CA THR A 108 0.91 0.24 -5.50
C THR A 108 1.98 -0.74 -5.04
N ALA A 109 1.80 -2.02 -5.37
CA ALA A 109 2.82 -3.04 -5.08
C ALA A 109 4.13 -2.63 -5.76
N SER A 110 5.22 -2.62 -4.97
CA SER A 110 6.54 -2.25 -5.50
C SER A 110 6.90 -3.18 -6.68
N PRO A 111 7.28 -2.63 -7.85
CA PRO A 111 7.70 -3.44 -9.00
C PRO A 111 8.89 -4.34 -8.66
N LEU A 112 9.66 -4.01 -7.63
CA LEU A 112 10.79 -4.80 -7.13
C LEU A 112 10.36 -6.19 -6.65
N LEU A 113 9.16 -6.34 -6.06
CA LEU A 113 8.60 -7.62 -5.64
C LEU A 113 8.34 -8.54 -6.84
N TRP A 114 7.84 -8.00 -7.94
CA TRP A 114 7.61 -8.74 -9.18
C TRP A 114 8.91 -9.16 -9.85
N VAL A 115 9.94 -8.30 -9.82
CA VAL A 115 11.28 -8.62 -10.32
C VAL A 115 11.93 -9.74 -9.50
N LEU A 116 11.86 -9.68 -8.16
CA LEU A 116 12.36 -10.75 -7.29
C LEU A 116 11.64 -12.08 -7.54
N LEU A 117 10.33 -12.07 -7.71
CA LEU A 117 9.56 -13.27 -8.02
C LEU A 117 9.97 -13.88 -9.37
N ALA A 118 10.15 -13.04 -10.40
CA ALA A 118 10.61 -13.47 -11.72
C ALA A 118 12.02 -14.10 -11.66
N VAL A 119 12.94 -13.52 -10.91
CA VAL A 119 14.30 -14.06 -10.69
C VAL A 119 14.25 -15.43 -9.99
N LEU A 120 13.41 -15.57 -8.95
CA LEU A 120 13.23 -16.84 -8.24
C LEU A 120 12.69 -17.94 -9.15
N ILE A 121 11.72 -17.62 -10.02
CA ILE A 121 11.17 -18.57 -11.00
C ILE A 121 12.25 -18.99 -12.01
N LEU A 122 13.04 -18.05 -12.53
CA LEU A 122 14.14 -18.35 -13.46
C LEU A 122 15.20 -19.26 -12.82
N LEU A 123 15.58 -19.01 -11.58
CA LEU A 123 16.52 -19.86 -10.83
C LEU A 123 15.97 -21.28 -10.62
N ALA A 124 14.69 -21.41 -10.28
CA ALA A 124 14.03 -22.70 -10.12
C ALA A 124 14.02 -23.49 -11.44
N LEU A 125 13.68 -22.85 -12.56
CA LEU A 125 13.72 -23.46 -13.90
C LEU A 125 15.13 -23.90 -14.30
N MET A 126 16.13 -23.08 -14.00
CA MET A 126 17.53 -23.42 -14.28
C MET A 126 17.98 -24.65 -13.51
N LEU A 127 17.61 -24.78 -12.24
CA LEU A 127 17.89 -25.96 -11.41
C LEU A 127 17.21 -27.23 -11.96
N VAL A 128 15.97 -27.11 -12.45
CA VAL A 128 15.24 -28.23 -13.07
C VAL A 128 15.97 -28.69 -14.35
N VAL A 129 16.38 -27.75 -15.20
CA VAL A 129 17.11 -28.07 -16.43
C VAL A 129 18.45 -28.77 -16.14
N ILE A 130 19.20 -28.27 -15.15
CA ILE A 130 20.45 -28.90 -14.70
C ILE A 130 20.21 -30.33 -14.21
N ARG A 131 19.16 -30.57 -13.41
CA ARG A 131 18.81 -31.91 -12.93
C ARG A 131 18.42 -32.85 -14.05
N ILE A 132 17.67 -32.38 -15.04
CA ILE A 132 17.29 -33.18 -16.23
C ILE A 132 18.50 -33.53 -17.05
N ARG A 133 19.40 -32.56 -17.32
CA ARG A 133 20.67 -32.82 -18.06
C ARG A 133 21.56 -33.83 -17.35
N LYS A 134 21.66 -33.71 -16.01
CA LYS A 134 22.46 -34.67 -15.21
C LYS A 134 21.87 -36.09 -15.22
N LYS A 135 20.53 -36.23 -15.22
CA LYS A 135 19.86 -37.53 -15.37
C LYS A 135 20.08 -38.13 -16.75
N ARG A 136 19.93 -37.34 -17.82
CA ARG A 136 20.18 -37.82 -19.20
C ARG A 136 21.63 -38.24 -19.44
N GLY A 137 22.61 -37.50 -18.92
CA GLY A 137 24.02 -37.87 -18.99
C GLY A 137 24.35 -39.21 -18.33
N ARG A 138 23.73 -39.49 -17.16
CA ARG A 138 23.93 -40.78 -16.47
C ARG A 138 23.31 -41.98 -17.19
N GLN A 139 22.19 -41.77 -17.89
CA GLN A 139 21.56 -42.84 -18.69
C GLN A 139 22.41 -43.19 -19.96
N THR A 140 22.98 -42.19 -20.56
CA THR A 140 23.82 -42.39 -21.77
C THR A 140 25.11 -43.17 -21.43
N ILE A 141 25.73 -42.92 -20.30
CA ILE A 141 26.92 -43.65 -19.84
C ILE A 141 26.55 -45.10 -19.49
N ARG A 142 25.43 -45.34 -18.81
CA ARG A 142 24.98 -46.71 -18.48
C ARG A 142 24.65 -47.54 -19.73
N SER A 143 24.03 -46.94 -20.73
CA SER A 143 23.73 -47.64 -21.98
C SER A 143 24.99 -47.99 -22.81
N ARG A 144 26.01 -47.12 -22.80
CA ARG A 144 27.31 -47.39 -23.44
C ARG A 144 28.07 -48.51 -22.72
N LEU A 145 28.06 -48.55 -21.38
CA LEU A 145 28.70 -49.61 -20.61
C LEU A 145 28.00 -50.97 -20.80
N ARG A 146 26.69 -51.03 -20.94
CA ARG A 146 25.93 -52.25 -21.25
C ARG A 146 26.30 -52.82 -22.63
N LYS A 147 26.37 -51.94 -23.67
CA LYS A 147 26.77 -52.33 -25.03
C LYS A 147 28.21 -52.84 -25.09
N ALA A 148 29.13 -52.25 -24.32
CA ALA A 148 30.52 -52.70 -24.28
C ALA A 148 30.69 -54.05 -23.62
N ARG A 149 29.85 -54.41 -22.60
CA ARG A 149 29.87 -55.75 -21.98
C ARG A 149 29.33 -56.85 -22.86
N GLN A 150 28.31 -56.56 -23.69
CA GLN A 150 27.73 -57.53 -24.60
C GLN A 150 28.65 -57.88 -25.80
N LYS A 151 29.64 -57.03 -26.11
CA LYS A 151 30.58 -57.26 -27.21
C LYS A 151 31.82 -58.10 -26.81
N LYS A 152 31.96 -58.36 -25.49
CA LYS A 152 33.08 -59.14 -24.95
C LYS A 152 32.71 -60.60 -24.54
N SER A 153 31.45 -60.98 -24.66
CA SER A 153 30.91 -62.32 -24.50
C SER A 153 30.61 -62.95 -25.87
#